data_ae1096fba4913b152e8189a533dad00d
#
_entry.id   ae1096fba4913b152e8189a533dad00d
#
_cell.length_a   1.000
_cell.length_b   1.000
_cell.length_c   1.000
_cell.angle_alpha   90.00
_cell.angle_beta   90.00
_cell.angle_gamma   90.00
#
_symmetry.space_group_name_H-M   'P 1'
#
loop_
_entity.id
_entity.type
_entity.pdbx_description
1 polymer ?
#
loop_
_entity_poly.entity_id
_entity_poly.type
_entity_poly.pdbx_seq_one_letter_code
_entity_poly.pdbx_strand_id
1 'polypeptide(L)'
;MKKLFFLFIGCFVIMNAWAQRTLIPGGVQNIGRSAQQGGAARKDTIGFEHRHDDSTTVTYRYLDSTRRNNYDSSINDFDNYYSVPSTYQYLGNNGAAATSLIFKPFNKPGWDPGFHSFDIYRFTLEETKFYKTTKPFSTLSYQLAGGREQMLKAGHTQSPRPNINLGFDYRLITAPGLFASQNNSHNNIRVFSNYQGLRKRYNGTLVLVANTIRASQNGGIKYDSSLADPNQKDRGAVNVNLGNALSQYQNPFSVKVNTGNVNTDLTFFLRQSYDLGKRDSIAINDSTTEYLFYPKLRVQHTFTYSSFKYNYHDYLPDSTIYQNWYNINLKNGNDTFSIKERWSVISNDFSLLQFPDTKNTSQFFLAGATIQNIKYESDSSRNTFYNISLHGEYRNRTRNKLWDVLLKGEFYLNGLNSGDYGAYGTLGRHFNKKLGDLVLFFSNVNRTPSFLFDNRSIFNLGNNNNYKKINITSFGATANNPF
;
A
#
# COMPACT_ATOMS: atom_id res chain seq x y z
N MET A 1 -19.28 1.03 -5.36
CA MET A 1 -18.40 0.21 -4.50
C MET A 1 -19.03 -1.07 -4.02
N LYS A 2 -20.24 -1.09 -3.43
CA LYS A 2 -20.90 -2.35 -2.99
C LYS A 2 -21.06 -3.38 -4.10
N LYS A 3 -21.47 -2.98 -5.32
CA LYS A 3 -21.65 -3.91 -6.46
C LYS A 3 -20.33 -4.50 -6.99
N LEU A 4 -19.22 -3.76 -6.94
CA LEU A 4 -17.89 -4.27 -7.33
C LEU A 4 -17.35 -5.26 -6.29
N PHE A 5 -17.61 -5.02 -5.01
CA PHE A 5 -17.24 -5.89 -3.90
C PHE A 5 -17.97 -7.25 -4.00
N PHE A 6 -19.27 -7.24 -4.32
CA PHE A 6 -20.02 -8.48 -4.53
C PHE A 6 -19.60 -9.24 -5.79
N LEU A 7 -19.18 -8.55 -6.86
CA LEU A 7 -18.64 -9.20 -8.05
C LEU A 7 -17.31 -9.89 -7.75
N PHE A 8 -16.44 -9.29 -6.95
CA PHE A 8 -15.16 -9.89 -6.53
C PHE A 8 -15.36 -11.07 -5.56
N ILE A 9 -16.28 -10.96 -4.60
CA ILE A 9 -16.65 -12.09 -3.73
C ILE A 9 -17.27 -13.21 -4.56
N GLY A 10 -18.11 -12.89 -5.53
CA GLY A 10 -18.69 -13.87 -6.46
C GLY A 10 -17.63 -14.62 -7.26
N CYS A 11 -16.62 -13.94 -7.79
CA CYS A 11 -15.49 -14.58 -8.47
C CYS A 11 -14.64 -15.46 -7.53
N PHE A 12 -14.47 -15.04 -6.27
CA PHE A 12 -13.73 -15.82 -5.27
C PHE A 12 -14.48 -17.07 -4.83
N VAL A 13 -15.81 -16.98 -4.69
CA VAL A 13 -16.68 -18.13 -4.34
C VAL A 13 -16.73 -19.13 -5.50
N ILE A 14 -16.77 -18.67 -6.75
CA ILE A 14 -16.75 -19.53 -7.93
C ILE A 14 -15.40 -20.26 -8.06
N MET A 15 -14.28 -19.61 -7.74
CA MET A 15 -12.96 -20.25 -7.76
C MET A 15 -12.81 -21.32 -6.66
N ASN A 16 -13.44 -21.13 -5.50
CA ASN A 16 -13.46 -22.16 -4.44
C ASN A 16 -14.39 -23.33 -4.76
N ALA A 17 -15.48 -23.09 -5.50
CA ALA A 17 -16.40 -24.17 -5.94
C ALA A 17 -15.75 -25.17 -6.92
N TRP A 18 -14.70 -24.75 -7.62
CA TRP A 18 -13.92 -25.66 -8.48
C TRP A 18 -12.85 -26.45 -7.73
N ALA A 19 -12.45 -25.99 -6.53
CA ALA A 19 -11.47 -26.68 -5.68
C ALA A 19 -12.12 -27.74 -4.76
N GLN A 20 -13.45 -27.71 -4.57
CA GLN A 20 -14.18 -28.60 -3.67
C GLN A 20 -14.87 -29.80 -4.32
N ARG A 21 -14.60 -30.09 -5.58
CA ARG A 21 -15.11 -31.33 -6.22
C ARG A 21 -14.21 -32.52 -5.96
N THR A 22 -14.09 -32.95 -4.70
CA THR A 22 -13.85 -34.33 -4.29
C THR A 22 -13.92 -34.47 -2.77
N LEU A 23 -15.13 -34.35 -2.22
CA LEU A 23 -15.43 -34.99 -0.92
C LEU A 23 -16.85 -35.58 -1.05
N ILE A 24 -16.92 -36.82 -1.42
CA ILE A 24 -18.12 -37.65 -1.27
C ILE A 24 -18.08 -38.17 0.18
N PRO A 25 -19.12 -37.98 0.99
CA PRO A 25 -19.24 -38.68 2.26
C PRO A 25 -19.80 -40.09 2.00
N GLY A 26 -18.97 -41.06 2.07
CA GLY A 26 -19.34 -42.47 2.02
C GLY A 26 -18.96 -43.16 3.32
N GLY A 27 -19.97 -43.69 3.96
CA GLY A 27 -20.07 -44.32 5.24
C GLY A 27 -18.97 -45.32 5.66
N VAL A 28 -18.86 -45.37 6.97
CA VAL A 28 -18.19 -46.39 7.75
C VAL A 28 -18.73 -47.77 7.38
N GLN A 29 -17.87 -48.68 6.90
CA GLN A 29 -17.97 -50.10 7.23
C GLN A 29 -16.74 -50.92 6.80
N ASN A 30 -16.24 -51.65 7.79
CA ASN A 30 -15.57 -52.94 7.80
C ASN A 30 -14.13 -53.11 7.31
N ILE A 31 -13.35 -53.37 8.32
CA ILE A 31 -12.14 -54.17 8.40
C ILE A 31 -12.30 -55.53 7.70
N GLY A 32 -11.40 -55.88 6.81
CA GLY A 32 -11.32 -57.27 6.33
C GLY A 32 -10.47 -57.45 5.06
N ARG A 33 -9.24 -57.82 5.27
CA ARG A 33 -8.35 -58.75 4.51
C ARG A 33 -8.41 -58.82 2.97
N SER A 34 -7.22 -58.66 2.45
CA SER A 34 -6.52 -59.47 1.44
C SER A 34 -6.70 -59.20 -0.05
N ALA A 35 -5.54 -59.25 -0.67
CA ALA A 35 -5.18 -59.75 -1.99
C ALA A 35 -4.94 -58.72 -3.09
N GLN A 36 -3.65 -58.63 -3.36
CA GLN A 36 -3.03 -58.44 -4.69
C GLN A 36 -3.95 -58.59 -5.90
N GLN A 37 -4.02 -57.56 -6.72
CA GLN A 37 -3.87 -57.72 -8.15
C GLN A 37 -3.53 -56.38 -8.80
N GLY A 38 -2.53 -56.40 -9.68
CA GLY A 38 -1.99 -55.26 -10.37
C GLY A 38 -2.99 -54.60 -11.30
N GLY A 39 -3.18 -53.33 -11.13
CA GLY A 39 -3.80 -52.41 -12.04
C GLY A 39 -2.82 -51.28 -12.33
N ALA A 40 -2.44 -51.11 -13.60
CA ALA A 40 -1.55 -50.08 -14.07
C ALA A 40 -1.98 -48.72 -13.54
N ALA A 41 -1.12 -48.11 -12.72
CA ALA A 41 -1.30 -46.75 -12.28
C ALA A 41 -1.31 -45.81 -13.49
N ARG A 42 -2.46 -45.22 -13.79
CA ARG A 42 -2.54 -44.05 -14.69
C ARG A 42 -1.58 -43.02 -14.15
N LYS A 43 -0.47 -42.80 -14.85
CA LYS A 43 0.39 -41.64 -14.65
C LYS A 43 -0.46 -40.40 -14.88
N ASP A 44 -0.84 -39.73 -13.81
CA ASP A 44 -1.33 -38.37 -13.86
C ASP A 44 -0.20 -37.49 -14.38
N THR A 45 -0.29 -37.08 -15.64
CA THR A 45 0.69 -36.22 -16.33
C THR A 45 0.58 -34.76 -15.96
N ILE A 46 -0.06 -34.43 -14.86
CA ILE A 46 0.03 -33.13 -14.20
C ILE A 46 1.00 -33.29 -13.04
N GLY A 47 2.28 -33.22 -13.35
CA GLY A 47 3.38 -33.29 -12.36
C GLY A 47 3.35 -32.12 -11.39
N PHE A 48 2.45 -32.14 -10.43
CA PHE A 48 2.74 -31.59 -9.11
C PHE A 48 3.65 -32.61 -8.44
N GLU A 49 4.96 -32.42 -8.55
CA GLU A 49 5.87 -33.06 -7.62
C GLU A 49 5.46 -32.58 -6.22
N HIS A 50 4.68 -33.40 -5.52
CA HIS A 50 4.58 -33.34 -4.09
C HIS A 50 5.95 -33.73 -3.54
N ARG A 51 6.87 -32.78 -3.52
CA ARG A 51 8.02 -32.88 -2.64
C ARG A 51 7.45 -32.99 -1.23
N HIS A 52 7.73 -34.09 -0.59
CA HIS A 52 7.52 -34.32 0.84
C HIS A 52 8.48 -33.46 1.69
N ASP A 53 8.68 -32.19 1.33
CA ASP A 53 9.28 -31.23 2.24
C ASP A 53 8.16 -30.77 3.16
N ASP A 54 8.14 -31.27 4.39
CA ASP A 54 7.24 -30.85 5.45
C ASP A 54 7.37 -29.35 5.78
N SER A 55 8.41 -28.70 5.29
CA SER A 55 8.65 -27.27 5.47
C SER A 55 7.92 -26.43 4.44
N THR A 56 7.00 -25.59 4.89
CA THR A 56 6.38 -24.56 4.06
C THR A 56 7.38 -23.42 3.84
N THR A 57 7.90 -23.28 2.63
CA THR A 57 8.78 -22.17 2.30
C THR A 57 7.94 -21.01 1.79
N VAL A 58 8.00 -19.88 2.49
CA VAL A 58 7.32 -18.63 2.10
C VAL A 58 8.38 -17.55 1.89
N THR A 59 8.49 -17.10 0.65
CA THR A 59 9.35 -15.97 0.29
C THR A 59 8.54 -14.91 -0.42
N TYR A 60 8.94 -13.65 -0.30
CA TYR A 60 8.26 -12.55 -0.97
C TYR A 60 9.24 -11.53 -1.55
N ARG A 61 8.78 -10.73 -2.47
CA ARG A 61 9.45 -9.52 -2.97
C ARG A 61 8.47 -8.37 -3.03
N TYR A 62 8.94 -7.16 -2.85
CA TYR A 62 8.14 -5.96 -3.12
C TYR A 62 8.05 -5.68 -4.62
N LEU A 63 7.12 -4.83 -5.03
CA LEU A 63 6.77 -4.54 -6.43
C LEU A 63 8.01 -4.25 -7.29
N ASP A 64 8.87 -3.34 -6.88
CA ASP A 64 10.05 -2.91 -7.65
C ASP A 64 11.37 -3.46 -7.09
N SER A 65 11.30 -4.44 -6.18
CA SER A 65 12.48 -5.05 -5.59
C SER A 65 12.99 -6.23 -6.40
N THR A 66 14.29 -6.30 -6.60
CA THR A 66 14.99 -7.49 -7.10
C THR A 66 15.37 -8.46 -5.97
N ARG A 67 15.22 -8.05 -4.71
CA ARG A 67 15.53 -8.88 -3.55
C ARG A 67 14.31 -9.71 -3.16
N ARG A 68 14.57 -10.99 -2.85
CA ARG A 68 13.62 -11.86 -2.17
C ARG A 68 13.95 -11.89 -0.69
N ASN A 69 12.92 -11.77 0.12
CA ASN A 69 12.99 -11.85 1.57
C ASN A 69 12.30 -13.13 2.00
N ASN A 70 12.81 -13.77 3.05
CA ASN A 70 12.08 -14.84 3.73
C ASN A 70 10.99 -14.20 4.58
N TYR A 71 9.87 -14.89 4.71
CA TYR A 71 8.86 -14.50 5.67
C TYR A 71 9.37 -14.84 7.07
N ASP A 72 9.54 -13.82 7.89
CA ASP A 72 9.88 -13.98 9.28
C ASP A 72 8.60 -14.04 10.10
N SER A 73 8.46 -15.07 10.91
CA SER A 73 7.36 -15.28 11.84
C SER A 73 7.84 -15.18 13.29
N SER A 74 8.98 -14.54 13.55
CA SER A 74 9.50 -14.42 14.90
C SER A 74 8.57 -13.60 15.78
N ILE A 75 8.35 -14.08 17.01
CA ILE A 75 7.51 -13.42 18.01
C ILE A 75 8.15 -12.11 18.50
N ASN A 76 9.43 -11.90 18.24
CA ASN A 76 10.17 -10.71 18.65
C ASN A 76 9.86 -9.47 17.79
N ASP A 77 9.12 -9.64 16.71
CA ASP A 77 8.75 -8.56 15.77
C ASP A 77 7.49 -7.81 16.23
N PHE A 78 7.42 -7.48 17.54
CA PHE A 78 6.25 -6.82 18.15
C PHE A 78 5.91 -5.49 17.47
N ASP A 79 6.90 -4.71 17.06
CA ASP A 79 6.72 -3.42 16.40
C ASP A 79 6.01 -3.54 15.04
N ASN A 80 6.13 -4.68 14.36
CA ASN A 80 5.41 -4.94 13.11
C ASN A 80 3.89 -5.11 13.30
N TYR A 81 3.46 -5.36 14.51
CA TYR A 81 2.04 -5.51 14.83
C TYR A 81 1.37 -4.18 15.20
N TYR A 82 2.14 -3.21 15.68
CA TYR A 82 1.61 -1.89 16.02
C TYR A 82 1.35 -1.06 14.77
N SER A 83 0.23 -0.32 14.75
CA SER A 83 -0.13 0.51 13.60
C SER A 83 0.64 1.82 13.56
N VAL A 84 1.08 2.33 14.69
CA VAL A 84 1.83 3.58 14.83
C VAL A 84 3.29 3.27 15.19
N PRO A 85 4.26 3.59 14.33
CA PRO A 85 5.67 3.41 14.67
C PRO A 85 6.08 4.25 15.88
N SER A 86 7.04 3.78 16.67
CA SER A 86 7.54 4.46 17.89
C SER A 86 8.11 5.86 17.63
N THR A 87 8.49 6.14 16.38
CA THR A 87 9.01 7.45 15.93
C THR A 87 7.93 8.43 15.52
N TYR A 88 6.65 8.09 15.71
CA TYR A 88 5.52 8.97 15.39
C TYR A 88 4.79 9.42 16.64
N GLN A 89 4.33 10.65 16.61
CA GLN A 89 3.35 11.21 17.54
C GLN A 89 1.97 11.19 16.89
N TYR A 90 0.94 10.81 17.64
CA TYR A 90 -0.44 10.75 17.18
C TYR A 90 -1.41 11.36 18.21
N LEU A 91 -2.64 11.64 17.78
CA LEU A 91 -3.64 12.35 18.59
C LEU A 91 -4.42 11.42 19.54
N GLY A 92 -3.72 10.58 20.29
CA GLY A 92 -4.22 9.92 21.49
C GLY A 92 -4.90 8.57 21.33
N ASN A 93 -5.41 8.20 20.14
CA ASN A 93 -6.00 6.89 19.89
C ASN A 93 -5.59 6.30 18.54
N ASN A 94 -5.68 4.99 18.40
CA ASN A 94 -5.26 4.29 17.20
C ASN A 94 -6.06 4.77 15.97
N GLY A 95 -5.36 5.05 14.87
CA GLY A 95 -5.98 5.59 13.67
C GLY A 95 -6.12 7.12 13.65
N ALA A 96 -5.76 7.82 14.73
CA ALA A 96 -5.74 9.28 14.75
C ALA A 96 -4.64 9.84 13.85
N ALA A 97 -4.80 11.09 13.42
CA ALA A 97 -3.76 11.79 12.66
C ALA A 97 -2.40 11.71 13.37
N ALA A 98 -1.36 11.41 12.60
CA ALA A 98 -0.04 11.16 13.11
C ALA A 98 1.03 11.90 12.30
N THR A 99 2.08 12.33 12.98
CA THR A 99 3.24 12.98 12.38
C THR A 99 4.53 12.34 12.85
N SER A 100 5.51 12.27 11.95
CA SER A 100 6.84 11.75 12.30
C SER A 100 7.58 12.74 13.20
N LEU A 101 8.15 12.25 14.30
CA LEU A 101 9.08 13.01 15.16
C LEU A 101 10.47 13.16 14.51
N ILE A 102 10.78 12.27 13.56
CA ILE A 102 11.97 12.40 12.74
C ILE A 102 11.62 13.25 11.53
N PHE A 103 12.44 14.25 11.22
CA PHE A 103 12.27 15.07 10.02
C PHE A 103 12.32 14.18 8.76
N LYS A 104 11.17 13.98 8.15
CA LYS A 104 11.00 13.16 6.95
C LYS A 104 10.17 13.91 5.93
N PRO A 105 10.80 14.79 5.14
CA PRO A 105 10.10 15.56 4.13
C PRO A 105 9.55 14.63 3.04
N PHE A 106 8.47 15.07 2.37
CA PHE A 106 7.92 14.34 1.23
C PHE A 106 8.86 14.43 0.03
N ASN A 107 9.64 13.36 -0.17
CA ASN A 107 10.76 13.31 -1.09
C ASN A 107 10.39 12.63 -2.42
N LYS A 108 9.30 13.09 -3.06
CA LYS A 108 8.86 12.64 -4.39
C LYS A 108 8.50 13.86 -5.24
N PRO A 109 8.98 13.96 -6.50
CA PRO A 109 8.53 14.98 -7.44
C PRO A 109 7.13 14.67 -7.98
N GLY A 110 6.51 15.62 -8.63
CA GLY A 110 5.24 15.46 -9.29
C GLY A 110 4.02 15.75 -8.42
N TRP A 111 2.86 15.33 -8.89
CA TRP A 111 1.59 15.63 -8.27
C TRP A 111 1.44 15.00 -6.88
N ASP A 112 0.94 15.82 -5.97
CA ASP A 112 0.70 15.47 -4.58
C ASP A 112 -0.50 16.25 -4.03
N PRO A 113 -1.54 15.58 -3.48
CA PRO A 113 -2.70 16.26 -2.90
C PRO A 113 -2.39 16.97 -1.58
N GLY A 114 -1.42 16.51 -0.78
CA GLY A 114 -1.00 17.12 0.48
C GLY A 114 -1.62 16.55 1.77
N PHE A 115 -2.41 15.50 1.69
CA PHE A 115 -3.09 14.91 2.86
C PHE A 115 -2.32 13.72 3.43
N HIS A 116 -1.24 13.99 4.19
CA HIS A 116 -0.28 12.99 4.67
C HIS A 116 -0.46 12.53 6.12
N SER A 117 -1.35 13.18 6.88
CA SER A 117 -1.54 12.89 8.32
C SER A 117 -1.98 11.45 8.64
N PHE A 118 -2.44 10.71 7.65
CA PHE A 118 -2.92 9.33 7.79
C PHE A 118 -2.14 8.33 6.94
N ASP A 119 -0.98 8.69 6.39
CA ASP A 119 -0.23 7.84 5.48
C ASP A 119 0.21 6.52 6.12
N ILE A 120 0.54 6.52 7.41
CA ILE A 120 0.92 5.31 8.15
C ILE A 120 -0.20 4.26 8.22
N TYR A 121 -1.44 4.68 8.02
CA TYR A 121 -2.61 3.80 8.01
C TYR A 121 -3.07 3.41 6.61
N ARG A 122 -2.40 3.82 5.54
CA ARG A 122 -2.75 3.45 4.17
C ARG A 122 -2.01 2.21 3.71
N PHE A 123 -2.63 1.40 2.88
CA PHE A 123 -1.90 0.47 2.05
C PHE A 123 -1.42 1.20 0.79
N THR A 124 -0.18 0.94 0.40
CA THR A 124 0.44 1.53 -0.79
C THR A 124 0.78 0.46 -1.83
N LEU A 125 1.03 0.88 -3.06
CA LEU A 125 1.48 -0.03 -4.12
C LEU A 125 2.86 -0.59 -3.82
N GLU A 126 3.75 0.26 -3.32
CA GLU A 126 5.16 -0.06 -3.07
C GLU A 126 5.33 -1.15 -2.00
N GLU A 127 4.43 -1.18 -1.01
CA GLU A 127 4.41 -2.18 0.07
C GLU A 127 3.77 -3.51 -0.33
N THR A 128 3.32 -3.65 -1.59
CA THR A 128 2.72 -4.90 -2.05
C THR A 128 3.75 -6.01 -2.08
N LYS A 129 3.47 -7.08 -1.35
CA LYS A 129 4.30 -8.29 -1.28
C LYS A 129 3.79 -9.31 -2.28
N PHE A 130 4.65 -9.72 -3.23
CA PHE A 130 4.38 -10.82 -4.14
C PHE A 130 5.08 -12.07 -3.61
N TYR A 131 4.29 -13.05 -3.26
CA TYR A 131 4.78 -14.25 -2.59
C TYR A 131 5.16 -15.35 -3.58
N LYS A 132 6.07 -16.20 -3.16
CA LYS A 132 6.30 -17.51 -3.74
C LYS A 132 6.13 -18.52 -2.61
N THR A 133 5.06 -19.31 -2.69
CA THR A 133 4.69 -20.27 -1.66
C THR A 133 4.56 -21.66 -2.26
N THR A 134 4.95 -22.68 -1.50
CA THR A 134 4.72 -24.09 -1.86
C THR A 134 3.31 -24.54 -1.50
N LYS A 135 2.72 -23.97 -0.45
CA LYS A 135 1.35 -24.23 0.04
C LYS A 135 0.60 -22.91 0.20
N PRO A 136 -0.74 -22.88 0.22
CA PRO A 136 -1.49 -21.69 0.60
C PRO A 136 -1.04 -21.16 1.96
N PHE A 137 -0.87 -19.83 2.07
CA PHE A 137 -0.40 -19.19 3.28
C PHE A 137 -1.37 -18.11 3.71
N SER A 138 -1.81 -18.15 4.97
CA SER A 138 -2.73 -17.16 5.55
C SER A 138 -2.17 -16.61 6.84
N THR A 139 -2.39 -15.33 7.07
CA THR A 139 -2.06 -14.64 8.31
C THR A 139 -3.32 -14.01 8.88
N LEU A 140 -3.50 -14.13 10.18
CA LEU A 140 -4.57 -13.47 10.92
C LEU A 140 -3.98 -12.89 12.19
N SER A 141 -4.21 -11.60 12.41
CA SER A 141 -3.78 -10.89 13.62
C SER A 141 -4.96 -10.07 14.14
N TYR A 142 -5.24 -10.21 15.41
CA TYR A 142 -6.23 -9.40 16.10
C TYR A 142 -5.59 -8.80 17.34
N GLN A 143 -5.74 -7.49 17.49
CA GLN A 143 -5.24 -6.73 18.64
C GLN A 143 -6.41 -6.00 19.29
N LEU A 144 -6.49 -6.12 20.61
CA LEU A 144 -7.41 -5.40 21.47
C LEU A 144 -6.58 -4.58 22.46
N ALA A 145 -6.81 -3.28 22.49
CA ALA A 145 -6.13 -2.36 23.39
C ALA A 145 -7.12 -1.68 24.34
N GLY A 146 -6.59 -0.92 25.29
CA GLY A 146 -7.40 -0.10 26.20
C GLY A 146 -8.33 0.84 25.44
N GLY A 147 -9.46 1.26 26.08
CA GLY A 147 -10.43 2.14 25.43
C GLY A 147 -11.23 1.51 24.29
N ARG A 148 -11.30 0.18 24.21
CA ARG A 148 -11.97 -0.60 23.14
C ARG A 148 -11.36 -0.43 21.75
N GLU A 149 -10.09 -0.07 21.68
CA GLU A 149 -9.39 -0.01 20.41
C GLU A 149 -9.15 -1.41 19.85
N GLN A 150 -9.39 -1.57 18.57
CA GLN A 150 -9.27 -2.86 17.89
C GLN A 150 -8.53 -2.71 16.57
N MET A 151 -7.68 -3.68 16.26
CA MET A 151 -7.11 -3.82 14.94
C MET A 151 -7.16 -5.28 14.49
N LEU A 152 -7.75 -5.51 13.33
CA LEU A 152 -7.78 -6.78 12.64
C LEU A 152 -6.91 -6.68 11.38
N LYS A 153 -5.98 -7.61 11.21
CA LYS A 153 -5.23 -7.81 9.97
C LYS A 153 -5.47 -9.24 9.48
N ALA A 154 -5.81 -9.38 8.22
CA ALA A 154 -5.94 -10.68 7.57
C ALA A 154 -5.22 -10.64 6.23
N GLY A 155 -4.47 -11.68 5.92
CA GLY A 155 -3.79 -11.85 4.65
C GLY A 155 -3.92 -13.28 4.18
N HIS A 156 -4.03 -13.45 2.86
CA HIS A 156 -4.02 -14.76 2.23
C HIS A 156 -3.28 -14.69 0.90
N THR A 157 -2.45 -15.68 0.65
CA THR A 157 -1.77 -15.82 -0.63
C THR A 157 -1.68 -17.27 -1.04
N GLN A 158 -1.82 -17.50 -2.34
CA GLN A 158 -1.76 -18.82 -2.93
C GLN A 158 -1.07 -18.74 -4.29
N SER A 159 -0.29 -19.77 -4.61
CA SER A 159 0.29 -19.99 -5.93
C SER A 159 -0.34 -21.26 -6.54
N PRO A 160 -1.51 -21.16 -7.22
CA PRO A 160 -2.21 -22.32 -7.80
C PRO A 160 -1.35 -23.06 -8.83
N ARG A 161 -0.43 -22.32 -9.46
CA ARG A 161 0.60 -22.84 -10.37
C ARG A 161 1.92 -22.10 -10.07
N PRO A 162 3.08 -22.69 -10.41
CA PRO A 162 4.37 -22.05 -10.16
C PRO A 162 4.57 -20.66 -10.81
N ASN A 163 3.76 -20.38 -11.84
CA ASN A 163 3.82 -19.15 -12.62
C ASN A 163 2.71 -18.13 -12.29
N ILE A 164 1.86 -18.41 -11.30
CA ILE A 164 0.78 -17.50 -10.85
C ILE A 164 0.85 -17.40 -9.33
N ASN A 165 0.82 -16.17 -8.82
CA ASN A 165 0.56 -15.88 -7.42
C ASN A 165 -0.62 -14.94 -7.31
N LEU A 166 -1.51 -15.22 -6.37
CA LEU A 166 -2.69 -14.44 -6.05
C LEU A 166 -2.71 -14.21 -4.54
N GLY A 167 -3.21 -13.07 -4.11
CA GLY A 167 -3.39 -12.83 -2.70
C GLY A 167 -4.20 -11.58 -2.40
N PHE A 168 -4.54 -11.43 -1.13
CA PHE A 168 -5.16 -10.22 -0.60
C PHE A 168 -4.64 -9.93 0.80
N ASP A 169 -4.65 -8.66 1.16
CA ASP A 169 -4.45 -8.14 2.50
C ASP A 169 -5.65 -7.30 2.90
N TYR A 170 -6.08 -7.43 4.14
CA TYR A 170 -7.14 -6.65 4.75
C TYR A 170 -6.71 -6.11 6.09
N ARG A 171 -7.06 -4.87 6.41
CA ARG A 171 -6.86 -4.27 7.73
C ARG A 171 -8.06 -3.43 8.12
N LEU A 172 -8.56 -3.66 9.32
CA LEU A 172 -9.57 -2.86 9.99
C LEU A 172 -8.95 -2.27 11.25
N ILE A 173 -9.08 -0.96 11.46
CA ILE A 173 -8.74 -0.26 12.69
C ILE A 173 -10.01 0.43 13.17
N THR A 174 -10.40 0.21 14.42
CA THR A 174 -11.49 0.92 15.08
C THR A 174 -11.05 1.37 16.46
N ALA A 175 -11.22 2.65 16.75
CA ALA A 175 -10.83 3.24 18.02
C ALA A 175 -11.88 4.29 18.42
N PRO A 176 -12.73 4.02 19.41
CA PRO A 176 -13.78 4.97 19.84
C PRO A 176 -13.24 6.26 20.42
N GLY A 177 -12.04 6.24 21.00
CA GLY A 177 -11.46 7.37 21.72
C GLY A 177 -11.99 7.51 23.15
N LEU A 178 -11.41 8.40 23.93
CA LEU A 178 -11.78 8.70 25.30
C LEU A 178 -12.68 9.94 25.40
N PHE A 179 -12.49 10.92 24.53
CA PHE A 179 -13.25 12.15 24.48
C PHE A 179 -14.35 12.10 23.40
N ALA A 180 -15.31 12.99 23.49
CA ALA A 180 -16.32 13.16 22.46
C ALA A 180 -15.67 13.46 21.10
N SER A 181 -16.23 12.94 20.00
CA SER A 181 -15.74 13.16 18.62
C SER A 181 -14.26 12.84 18.42
N GLN A 182 -13.75 11.77 19.02
CA GLN A 182 -12.38 11.29 18.89
C GLN A 182 -12.29 9.92 18.18
N ASN A 183 -13.38 9.41 17.69
CA ASN A 183 -13.47 8.07 17.14
C ASN A 183 -12.85 7.93 15.74
N ASN A 184 -12.15 6.82 15.50
CA ASN A 184 -11.54 6.47 14.23
C ASN A 184 -12.06 5.14 13.70
N SER A 185 -12.17 5.02 12.37
CA SER A 185 -12.54 3.78 11.69
C SER A 185 -11.87 3.71 10.33
N HIS A 186 -10.85 2.86 10.19
CA HIS A 186 -10.12 2.68 8.94
C HIS A 186 -10.36 1.29 8.39
N ASN A 187 -10.52 1.22 7.08
CA ASN A 187 -10.72 -0.02 6.36
C ASN A 187 -9.84 -0.01 5.11
N ASN A 188 -8.92 -0.95 5.05
CA ASN A 188 -7.95 -1.06 3.97
C ASN A 188 -8.02 -2.46 3.36
N ILE A 189 -8.04 -2.52 2.03
CA ILE A 189 -7.96 -3.76 1.28
C ILE A 189 -6.94 -3.62 0.16
N ARG A 190 -6.14 -4.65 -0.05
CA ARG A 190 -5.25 -4.80 -1.18
C ARG A 190 -5.42 -6.19 -1.77
N VAL A 191 -5.58 -6.25 -3.07
CA VAL A 191 -5.64 -7.50 -3.84
C VAL A 191 -4.51 -7.44 -4.86
N PHE A 192 -3.78 -8.53 -5.00
CA PHE A 192 -2.64 -8.56 -5.91
C PHE A 192 -2.55 -9.88 -6.66
N SER A 193 -1.99 -9.81 -7.85
CA SER A 193 -1.68 -10.96 -8.69
C SER A 193 -0.38 -10.74 -9.44
N ASN A 194 0.38 -11.80 -9.59
CA ASN A 194 1.55 -11.83 -10.46
C ASN A 194 1.51 -13.07 -11.33
N TYR A 195 1.63 -12.89 -12.63
CA TYR A 195 1.59 -13.95 -13.63
C TYR A 195 2.86 -13.91 -14.47
N GLN A 196 3.48 -15.05 -14.69
CA GLN A 196 4.55 -15.26 -15.66
C GLN A 196 4.08 -16.26 -16.72
N GLY A 197 4.16 -15.86 -18.00
CA GLY A 197 3.80 -16.74 -19.11
C GLY A 197 4.67 -18.03 -19.13
N LEU A 198 4.09 -19.13 -19.62
CA LEU A 198 4.75 -20.44 -19.65
C LEU A 198 6.11 -20.41 -20.35
N ARG A 199 6.29 -19.56 -21.36
CA ARG A 199 7.57 -19.37 -22.07
C ARG A 199 8.53 -18.39 -21.37
N LYS A 200 8.21 -17.98 -20.14
CA LYS A 200 8.97 -17.04 -19.28
C LYS A 200 9.24 -15.65 -19.93
N ARG A 201 8.52 -15.32 -21.03
CA ARG A 201 8.70 -14.04 -21.75
C ARG A 201 7.73 -12.95 -21.32
N TYR A 202 6.49 -13.31 -21.05
CA TYR A 202 5.47 -12.37 -20.64
C TYR A 202 5.34 -12.37 -19.13
N ASN A 203 5.30 -11.17 -18.53
CA ASN A 203 5.01 -10.99 -17.11
C ASN A 203 3.87 -9.98 -16.96
N GLY A 204 2.88 -10.33 -16.16
CA GLY A 204 1.76 -9.46 -15.79
C GLY A 204 1.70 -9.30 -14.29
N THR A 205 1.51 -8.07 -13.82
CA THR A 205 1.32 -7.75 -12.39
C THR A 205 0.10 -6.87 -12.26
N LEU A 206 -0.81 -7.27 -11.40
CA LEU A 206 -2.03 -6.54 -11.10
C LEU A 206 -2.08 -6.27 -9.60
N VAL A 207 -2.42 -5.03 -9.23
CA VAL A 207 -2.66 -4.64 -7.84
C VAL A 207 -3.88 -3.73 -7.78
N LEU A 208 -4.75 -3.99 -6.83
CA LEU A 208 -5.86 -3.12 -6.45
C LEU A 208 -5.70 -2.76 -4.98
N VAL A 209 -5.64 -1.48 -4.69
CA VAL A 209 -5.57 -0.95 -3.32
C VAL A 209 -6.78 -0.06 -3.09
N ALA A 210 -7.50 -0.28 -2.01
CA ALA A 210 -8.58 0.59 -1.58
C ALA A 210 -8.42 0.91 -0.09
N ASN A 211 -8.34 2.18 0.23
CA ASN A 211 -8.25 2.69 1.59
C ASN A 211 -9.49 3.54 1.88
N THR A 212 -10.08 3.34 3.04
CA THR A 212 -11.11 4.21 3.61
C THR A 212 -10.67 4.63 4.99
N ILE A 213 -10.36 5.89 5.14
CA ILE A 213 -9.86 6.50 6.37
C ILE A 213 -10.97 7.40 6.93
N ARG A 214 -11.41 7.11 8.13
CA ARG A 214 -12.41 7.92 8.84
C ARG A 214 -11.84 8.28 10.19
N ALA A 215 -11.69 9.58 10.45
CA ALA A 215 -11.15 10.09 11.70
C ALA A 215 -11.98 11.28 12.17
N SER A 216 -12.55 11.18 13.35
CA SER A 216 -13.24 12.30 13.97
C SER A 216 -12.26 13.38 14.40
N GLN A 217 -12.74 14.61 14.43
CA GLN A 217 -12.04 15.81 14.85
C GLN A 217 -12.87 16.52 15.91
N ASN A 218 -12.33 16.66 17.10
CA ASN A 218 -13.03 17.34 18.19
C ASN A 218 -12.54 18.77 18.46
N GLY A 219 -11.50 19.21 17.75
CA GLY A 219 -10.95 20.56 17.90
C GLY A 219 -10.32 20.84 19.28
N GLY A 220 -10.12 19.79 20.10
CA GLY A 220 -9.60 19.90 21.46
C GLY A 220 -10.68 20.19 22.51
N ILE A 221 -10.29 20.23 23.76
CA ILE A 221 -11.16 20.50 24.92
C ILE A 221 -11.54 21.97 24.94
N LYS A 222 -12.83 22.25 25.22
CA LYS A 222 -13.32 23.63 25.21
C LYS A 222 -12.84 24.44 26.43
N TYR A 223 -12.75 23.80 27.60
CA TYR A 223 -12.31 24.44 28.84
C TYR A 223 -11.33 23.54 29.58
N ASP A 224 -10.11 23.99 29.79
CA ASP A 224 -9.05 23.24 30.49
C ASP A 224 -9.47 22.89 31.94
N SER A 225 -10.26 23.74 32.58
CA SER A 225 -10.80 23.51 33.92
C SER A 225 -11.65 22.23 34.02
N SER A 226 -12.24 21.77 32.92
CA SER A 226 -13.04 20.54 32.89
C SER A 226 -12.22 19.28 33.19
N LEU A 227 -10.90 19.31 32.95
CA LEU A 227 -10.01 18.19 33.30
C LEU A 227 -9.69 18.10 34.77
N ALA A 228 -9.73 19.23 35.48
CA ALA A 228 -9.46 19.33 36.90
C ALA A 228 -10.72 19.16 37.76
N ASP A 229 -11.92 19.18 37.17
CA ASP A 229 -13.18 19.04 37.88
C ASP A 229 -13.37 17.60 38.39
N PRO A 230 -13.41 17.37 39.72
CA PRO A 230 -13.61 16.05 40.30
C PRO A 230 -14.96 15.42 39.97
N ASN A 231 -15.95 16.22 39.54
CA ASN A 231 -17.28 15.76 39.15
C ASN A 231 -17.33 15.27 37.70
N GLN A 232 -16.38 15.65 36.85
CA GLN A 232 -16.28 15.21 35.45
C GLN A 232 -15.34 13.99 35.31
N LYS A 233 -15.70 12.88 35.93
CA LYS A 233 -14.93 11.61 35.85
C LYS A 233 -15.00 10.97 34.48
N ASP A 234 -16.10 11.14 33.77
CA ASP A 234 -16.28 10.63 32.41
C ASP A 234 -15.64 11.60 31.39
N ARG A 235 -14.55 11.18 30.78
CA ARG A 235 -13.86 11.96 29.74
C ARG A 235 -14.73 12.17 28.50
N GLY A 236 -15.66 11.29 28.22
CA GLY A 236 -16.63 11.43 27.12
C GLY A 236 -17.66 12.54 27.35
N ALA A 237 -17.87 12.97 28.60
CA ALA A 237 -18.74 14.08 28.96
C ALA A 237 -18.07 15.46 28.93
N VAL A 238 -16.73 15.50 28.75
CA VAL A 238 -15.98 16.75 28.64
C VAL A 238 -16.33 17.47 27.34
N ASN A 239 -16.70 18.75 27.45
CA ASN A 239 -17.04 19.55 26.27
C ASN A 239 -15.83 19.79 25.39
N VAL A 240 -16.01 19.56 24.09
CA VAL A 240 -15.01 19.75 23.04
C VAL A 240 -15.44 20.87 22.09
N ASN A 241 -14.51 21.40 21.33
CA ASN A 241 -14.77 22.54 20.45
C ASN A 241 -15.61 22.16 19.22
N LEU A 242 -15.47 20.93 18.71
CA LEU A 242 -16.20 20.45 17.53
C LEU A 242 -16.92 19.14 17.83
N GLY A 243 -18.12 18.96 17.30
CA GLY A 243 -18.85 17.69 17.35
C GLY A 243 -19.44 17.33 18.72
N ASN A 244 -19.76 18.30 19.56
CA ASN A 244 -20.21 18.11 20.96
C ASN A 244 -21.47 17.28 21.17
N ALA A 245 -22.31 17.09 20.19
CA ALA A 245 -23.69 16.79 20.48
C ALA A 245 -24.14 15.36 20.21
N LEU A 246 -23.29 14.43 19.82
CA LEU A 246 -23.79 13.16 19.28
C LEU A 246 -23.17 11.91 19.87
N SER A 247 -24.09 11.15 20.50
CA SER A 247 -24.04 9.72 20.80
C SER A 247 -22.68 9.06 20.96
N GLN A 248 -22.37 8.74 22.17
CA GLN A 248 -21.17 8.05 22.62
C GLN A 248 -21.20 6.53 22.39
N TYR A 249 -22.37 5.94 22.12
CA TYR A 249 -22.47 4.50 21.91
C TYR A 249 -22.22 4.15 20.45
N GLN A 250 -21.10 3.53 20.18
CA GLN A 250 -20.74 3.11 18.84
C GLN A 250 -20.44 1.60 18.81
N ASN A 251 -20.94 0.96 17.75
CA ASN A 251 -20.58 -0.40 17.46
C ASN A 251 -19.05 -0.50 17.30
N PRO A 252 -18.34 -1.34 18.07
CA PRO A 252 -16.89 -1.44 18.01
C PRO A 252 -16.33 -1.84 16.64
N PHE A 253 -17.18 -2.41 15.76
CA PHE A 253 -16.78 -2.79 14.39
C PHE A 253 -17.20 -1.78 13.33
N SER A 254 -18.00 -0.78 13.65
CA SER A 254 -18.50 0.21 12.70
C SER A 254 -18.69 1.55 13.38
N VAL A 255 -17.59 2.25 13.53
CA VAL A 255 -17.59 3.58 14.15
C VAL A 255 -18.03 4.62 13.13
N LYS A 256 -19.06 5.42 13.45
CA LYS A 256 -19.55 6.50 12.61
C LYS A 256 -18.82 7.79 12.96
N VAL A 257 -18.31 8.50 11.95
CA VAL A 257 -17.72 9.82 12.10
C VAL A 257 -18.76 10.87 11.74
N ASN A 258 -19.15 11.71 12.69
CA ASN A 258 -20.13 12.78 12.49
C ASN A 258 -19.43 14.12 12.20
N THR A 259 -18.29 14.38 12.83
CA THR A 259 -17.45 15.55 12.61
C THR A 259 -16.03 15.08 12.38
N GLY A 260 -15.44 15.42 11.23
CA GLY A 260 -14.08 15.03 10.91
C GLY A 260 -13.85 14.63 9.45
N ASN A 261 -12.78 13.91 9.22
CA ASN A 261 -12.29 13.53 7.90
C ASN A 261 -12.82 12.16 7.45
N VAL A 262 -13.29 12.08 6.23
CA VAL A 262 -13.65 10.83 5.53
C VAL A 262 -12.94 10.80 4.19
N ASN A 263 -11.80 10.13 4.15
CA ASN A 263 -10.96 10.05 2.96
C ASN A 263 -11.06 8.65 2.35
N THR A 264 -11.16 8.59 1.04
CA THR A 264 -11.17 7.32 0.30
C THR A 264 -10.20 7.38 -0.86
N ASP A 265 -9.34 6.38 -0.94
CA ASP A 265 -8.36 6.21 -2.00
C ASP A 265 -8.61 4.87 -2.70
N LEU A 266 -8.58 4.88 -4.01
CA LEU A 266 -8.64 3.67 -4.83
C LEU A 266 -7.51 3.74 -5.84
N THR A 267 -6.66 2.72 -5.90
CA THR A 267 -5.61 2.61 -6.91
C THR A 267 -5.70 1.26 -7.60
N PHE A 268 -5.83 1.29 -8.91
CA PHE A 268 -5.70 0.14 -9.78
C PHE A 268 -4.39 0.24 -10.55
N PHE A 269 -3.59 -0.80 -10.51
CA PHE A 269 -2.28 -0.89 -11.14
C PHE A 269 -2.19 -2.15 -11.99
N LEU A 270 -1.80 -1.98 -13.24
CA LEU A 270 -1.55 -3.07 -14.17
C LEU A 270 -0.21 -2.83 -14.86
N ARG A 271 0.74 -3.74 -14.65
CA ARG A 271 2.02 -3.74 -15.35
C ARG A 271 2.12 -4.98 -16.22
N GLN A 272 2.43 -4.77 -17.48
CA GLN A 272 2.68 -5.81 -18.45
C GLN A 272 4.09 -5.64 -19.00
N SER A 273 4.81 -6.74 -19.16
CA SER A 273 6.13 -6.69 -19.77
C SER A 273 6.37 -7.90 -20.66
N TYR A 274 7.13 -7.68 -21.71
CA TYR A 274 7.53 -8.72 -22.63
C TYR A 274 9.06 -8.72 -22.83
N ASP A 275 9.65 -9.88 -22.61
CA ASP A 275 11.08 -10.08 -22.64
C ASP A 275 11.52 -10.62 -24.00
N LEU A 276 12.49 -9.92 -24.62
CA LEU A 276 13.21 -10.31 -25.81
C LEU A 276 14.59 -10.86 -25.39
N GLY A 277 15.00 -12.02 -25.90
CA GLY A 277 16.26 -12.62 -25.49
C GLY A 277 16.48 -14.00 -26.08
N LYS A 278 17.53 -14.65 -25.61
CA LYS A 278 17.95 -15.99 -26.07
C LYS A 278 17.22 -17.09 -25.27
N ARG A 279 16.89 -18.14 -25.94
CA ARG A 279 16.41 -19.39 -25.33
C ARG A 279 17.57 -20.36 -25.23
N ASP A 280 17.54 -21.13 -24.18
CA ASP A 280 18.46 -22.23 -23.96
C ASP A 280 17.67 -23.38 -23.34
N SER A 281 18.19 -24.58 -23.46
CA SER A 281 17.54 -25.76 -22.87
C SER A 281 18.61 -26.63 -22.25
N ILE A 282 18.33 -27.11 -21.05
CA ILE A 282 19.20 -28.06 -20.35
C ILE A 282 18.42 -29.36 -20.19
N ALA A 283 18.94 -30.45 -20.77
CA ALA A 283 18.43 -31.78 -20.48
C ALA A 283 18.84 -32.16 -19.05
N ILE A 284 17.87 -32.35 -18.17
CA ILE A 284 18.11 -32.77 -16.79
C ILE A 284 18.28 -34.29 -16.74
N ASN A 285 17.47 -35.00 -17.55
CA ASN A 285 17.52 -36.43 -17.76
C ASN A 285 16.92 -36.77 -19.14
N ASP A 286 16.90 -38.04 -19.53
CA ASP A 286 16.39 -38.50 -20.84
C ASP A 286 14.94 -38.13 -21.13
N SER A 287 14.16 -37.77 -20.11
CA SER A 287 12.73 -37.48 -20.21
C SER A 287 12.36 -36.03 -19.88
N THR A 288 13.29 -35.25 -19.35
CA THR A 288 13.00 -33.91 -18.82
C THR A 288 13.97 -32.87 -19.34
N THR A 289 13.46 -31.91 -20.10
CA THR A 289 14.22 -30.74 -20.57
C THR A 289 13.73 -29.49 -19.87
N GLU A 290 14.60 -28.79 -19.18
CA GLU A 290 14.30 -27.47 -18.62
C GLU A 290 14.62 -26.37 -19.64
N TYR A 291 13.62 -25.55 -19.96
CA TYR A 291 13.81 -24.39 -20.84
C TYR A 291 14.23 -23.18 -20.03
N LEU A 292 15.41 -22.66 -20.36
CA LEU A 292 15.95 -21.42 -19.82
C LEU A 292 15.68 -20.28 -20.78
N PHE A 293 15.45 -19.09 -20.22
CA PHE A 293 15.29 -17.88 -20.98
C PHE A 293 16.18 -16.77 -20.40
N TYR A 294 17.00 -16.17 -21.25
CA TYR A 294 17.94 -15.10 -20.91
C TYR A 294 17.47 -13.80 -21.56
N PRO A 295 16.82 -12.89 -20.80
CA PRO A 295 16.34 -11.62 -21.33
C PRO A 295 17.52 -10.72 -21.67
N LYS A 296 17.45 -10.04 -22.82
CA LYS A 296 18.38 -8.98 -23.23
C LYS A 296 17.70 -7.62 -23.20
N LEU A 297 16.45 -7.57 -23.60
CA LEU A 297 15.62 -6.37 -23.64
C LEU A 297 14.23 -6.71 -23.10
N ARG A 298 13.64 -5.81 -22.32
CA ARG A 298 12.26 -5.87 -21.86
C ARG A 298 11.53 -4.63 -22.31
N VAL A 299 10.38 -4.80 -22.94
CA VAL A 299 9.40 -3.74 -23.16
C VAL A 299 8.37 -3.84 -22.05
N GLN A 300 8.09 -2.72 -21.38
CA GLN A 300 7.17 -2.66 -20.25
C GLN A 300 6.17 -1.53 -20.44
N HIS A 301 4.90 -1.82 -20.17
CA HIS A 301 3.83 -0.84 -20.06
C HIS A 301 3.22 -0.95 -18.67
N THR A 302 3.06 0.19 -18.01
CA THR A 302 2.39 0.29 -16.72
C THR A 302 1.22 1.24 -16.82
N PHE A 303 0.03 0.74 -16.55
CA PHE A 303 -1.18 1.53 -16.43
C PHE A 303 -1.53 1.69 -14.95
N THR A 304 -1.79 2.93 -14.52
CA THR A 304 -2.24 3.22 -13.16
C THR A 304 -3.46 4.14 -13.22
N TYR A 305 -4.51 3.74 -12.54
CA TYR A 305 -5.66 4.59 -12.26
C TYR A 305 -5.76 4.79 -10.76
N SER A 306 -5.74 6.06 -10.31
CA SER A 306 -5.92 6.41 -8.92
C SER A 306 -7.07 7.40 -8.76
N SER A 307 -7.91 7.17 -7.78
CA SER A 307 -8.99 8.09 -7.39
C SER A 307 -8.87 8.40 -5.91
N PHE A 308 -8.80 9.67 -5.59
CA PHE A 308 -8.70 10.17 -4.23
C PHE A 308 -9.92 11.04 -3.96
N LYS A 309 -10.50 10.90 -2.78
CA LYS A 309 -11.59 11.73 -2.31
C LYS A 309 -11.31 12.12 -0.87
N TYR A 310 -11.13 13.38 -0.65
CA TYR A 310 -10.92 13.98 0.65
C TYR A 310 -12.18 14.77 1.01
N ASN A 311 -12.74 14.48 2.18
CA ASN A 311 -13.95 15.10 2.65
C ASN A 311 -13.82 15.39 4.14
N TYR A 312 -13.97 16.64 4.50
CA TYR A 312 -14.22 17.06 5.87
C TYR A 312 -15.70 17.42 5.99
N HIS A 313 -16.36 16.98 7.04
CA HIS A 313 -17.74 17.35 7.33
C HIS A 313 -17.94 17.54 8.83
N ASP A 314 -18.87 18.41 9.15
CA ASP A 314 -19.37 18.65 10.48
C ASP A 314 -20.90 18.76 10.42
N TYR A 315 -21.60 17.85 11.11
CA TYR A 315 -23.08 17.82 11.09
C TYR A 315 -23.72 18.88 11.98
N LEU A 316 -23.00 19.39 12.98
CA LEU A 316 -23.49 20.41 13.90
C LEU A 316 -22.40 21.45 14.17
N PRO A 317 -22.05 22.26 13.18
CA PRO A 317 -20.98 23.23 13.31
C PRO A 317 -21.36 24.37 14.24
N ASP A 318 -20.41 24.76 15.11
CA ASP A 318 -20.53 25.97 15.91
C ASP A 318 -20.06 27.18 15.08
N SER A 319 -20.99 28.05 14.69
CA SER A 319 -20.71 29.20 13.82
C SER A 319 -19.65 30.14 14.42
N THR A 320 -19.58 30.26 15.73
CA THR A 320 -18.60 31.11 16.42
C THR A 320 -17.18 30.57 16.27
N ILE A 321 -17.02 29.24 16.37
CA ILE A 321 -15.72 28.57 16.20
C ILE A 321 -15.25 28.68 14.75
N TYR A 322 -16.14 28.41 13.80
CA TYR A 322 -15.81 28.51 12.37
C TYR A 322 -15.43 29.94 11.97
N GLN A 323 -16.14 30.94 12.50
CA GLN A 323 -15.82 32.34 12.25
C GLN A 323 -14.48 32.72 12.87
N ASN A 324 -14.25 32.37 14.13
CA ASN A 324 -13.07 32.83 14.87
C ASN A 324 -11.76 32.12 14.43
N TRP A 325 -11.85 30.82 14.09
CA TRP A 325 -10.67 30.04 13.77
C TRP A 325 -10.34 29.99 12.28
N TYR A 326 -11.38 29.98 11.44
CA TYR A 326 -11.22 29.76 10.01
C TYR A 326 -11.71 30.92 9.15
N ASN A 327 -12.28 31.96 9.77
CA ASN A 327 -12.91 33.09 9.07
C ASN A 327 -14.03 32.62 8.09
N ILE A 328 -14.74 31.56 8.46
CA ILE A 328 -15.84 30.99 7.69
C ILE A 328 -17.17 31.43 8.32
N ASN A 329 -17.99 32.13 7.54
CA ASN A 329 -19.30 32.57 7.95
C ASN A 329 -20.35 31.53 7.58
N LEU A 330 -20.90 30.82 8.56
CA LEU A 330 -21.98 29.86 8.37
C LEU A 330 -23.31 30.61 8.41
N LYS A 331 -24.05 30.59 7.30
CA LYS A 331 -25.27 31.40 7.10
C LYS A 331 -26.42 30.99 8.01
N ASN A 332 -26.50 29.73 8.39
CA ASN A 332 -27.55 29.20 9.28
C ASN A 332 -26.91 28.22 10.27
N GLY A 333 -27.15 28.40 11.58
CA GLY A 333 -26.50 27.60 12.64
C GLY A 333 -26.89 26.11 12.69
N ASN A 334 -27.71 25.62 11.76
CA ASN A 334 -28.15 24.23 11.66
C ASN A 334 -27.70 23.52 10.37
N ASP A 335 -26.95 24.19 9.51
CA ASP A 335 -26.53 23.60 8.24
C ASP A 335 -25.24 22.79 8.44
N THR A 336 -25.23 21.58 7.93
CA THR A 336 -24.02 20.74 7.89
C THR A 336 -22.91 21.44 7.08
N PHE A 337 -21.76 21.62 7.68
CA PHE A 337 -20.59 22.10 6.96
C PHE A 337 -19.86 20.92 6.27
N SER A 338 -19.52 21.08 5.02
CA SER A 338 -18.78 20.06 4.26
C SER A 338 -17.87 20.70 3.23
N ILE A 339 -16.63 20.25 3.20
CA ILE A 339 -15.62 20.58 2.16
C ILE A 339 -15.15 19.27 1.52
N LYS A 340 -15.11 19.24 0.18
CA LYS A 340 -14.83 18.01 -0.54
C LYS A 340 -14.00 18.25 -1.80
N GLU A 341 -12.94 17.51 -1.93
CA GLU A 341 -12.12 17.43 -3.14
C GLU A 341 -12.05 16.00 -3.66
N ARG A 342 -12.11 15.87 -4.97
CA ARG A 342 -11.92 14.60 -5.67
C ARG A 342 -10.85 14.76 -6.75
N TRP A 343 -10.00 13.75 -6.80
CA TRP A 343 -8.97 13.60 -7.81
C TRP A 343 -9.11 12.27 -8.53
N SER A 344 -8.91 12.29 -9.85
CA SER A 344 -8.76 11.07 -10.65
C SER A 344 -7.52 11.22 -11.51
N VAL A 345 -6.58 10.29 -11.35
CA VAL A 345 -5.29 10.31 -12.03
C VAL A 345 -5.19 9.05 -12.89
N ILE A 346 -5.02 9.22 -14.19
CA ILE A 346 -4.72 8.15 -15.13
C ILE A 346 -3.28 8.33 -15.58
N SER A 347 -2.45 7.32 -15.38
CA SER A 347 -1.04 7.32 -15.76
C SER A 347 -0.74 6.14 -16.68
N ASN A 348 -0.08 6.43 -17.80
CA ASN A 348 0.47 5.44 -18.70
C ASN A 348 1.99 5.63 -18.75
N ASP A 349 2.72 4.60 -18.44
CA ASP A 349 4.17 4.54 -18.46
C ASP A 349 4.64 3.51 -19.47
N PHE A 350 5.55 3.92 -20.33
CA PHE A 350 6.22 3.06 -21.31
C PHE A 350 7.71 3.06 -21.02
N SER A 351 8.25 1.90 -20.74
CA SER A 351 9.65 1.72 -20.33
C SER A 351 10.34 0.63 -21.12
N LEU A 352 11.63 0.84 -21.39
CA LEU A 352 12.52 -0.15 -21.97
C LEU A 352 13.59 -0.50 -20.94
N LEU A 353 13.80 -1.79 -20.70
CA LEU A 353 14.85 -2.29 -19.83
C LEU A 353 15.84 -3.07 -20.65
N GLN A 354 17.13 -2.71 -20.54
CA GLN A 354 18.23 -3.46 -21.13
C GLN A 354 18.98 -4.21 -20.04
N PHE A 355 19.25 -5.49 -20.27
CA PHE A 355 20.04 -6.34 -19.40
C PHE A 355 21.43 -6.54 -19.99
N PRO A 356 22.48 -5.81 -19.52
CA PRO A 356 23.84 -5.96 -20.02
C PRO A 356 24.38 -7.37 -19.81
N ASP A 357 24.07 -7.94 -18.64
CA ASP A 357 24.38 -9.31 -18.31
C ASP A 357 23.11 -10.17 -18.31
N THR A 358 22.93 -10.94 -19.37
CA THR A 358 21.73 -11.79 -19.54
C THR A 358 21.59 -12.88 -18.48
N LYS A 359 22.68 -13.23 -17.77
CA LYS A 359 22.68 -14.18 -16.64
C LYS A 359 22.42 -13.51 -15.30
N ASN A 360 22.47 -12.16 -15.24
CA ASN A 360 22.19 -11.38 -14.04
C ASN A 360 21.06 -10.36 -14.29
N THR A 361 19.83 -10.81 -14.16
CA THR A 361 18.64 -9.94 -14.33
C THR A 361 18.47 -8.88 -13.23
N SER A 362 19.33 -8.90 -12.22
CA SER A 362 19.41 -7.85 -11.20
C SER A 362 20.30 -6.67 -11.63
N GLN A 363 20.91 -6.74 -12.82
CA GLN A 363 21.61 -5.65 -13.46
C GLN A 363 20.82 -5.23 -14.70
N PHE A 364 20.38 -3.97 -14.72
CA PHE A 364 19.66 -3.40 -15.87
C PHE A 364 19.76 -1.88 -15.93
N PHE A 365 19.59 -1.37 -17.15
CA PHE A 365 19.25 0.02 -17.42
C PHE A 365 17.79 0.09 -17.80
N LEU A 366 17.07 1.05 -17.23
CA LEU A 366 15.69 1.36 -17.58
C LEU A 366 15.63 2.81 -18.05
N ALA A 367 14.92 3.05 -19.14
CA ALA A 367 14.52 4.38 -19.59
C ALA A 367 13.04 4.34 -19.96
N GLY A 368 12.29 5.34 -19.56
CA GLY A 368 10.86 5.39 -19.78
C GLY A 368 10.30 6.80 -19.81
N ALA A 369 9.06 6.87 -20.28
CA ALA A 369 8.26 8.09 -20.32
C ALA A 369 6.87 7.83 -19.76
N THR A 370 6.38 8.76 -18.96
CA THR A 370 5.07 8.70 -18.33
C THR A 370 4.20 9.85 -18.82
N ILE A 371 2.98 9.53 -19.20
CA ILE A 371 1.92 10.51 -19.48
C ILE A 371 0.86 10.36 -18.41
N GLN A 372 0.55 11.46 -17.73
CA GLN A 372 -0.41 11.53 -16.62
C GLN A 372 -1.54 12.50 -16.97
N ASN A 373 -2.78 12.07 -16.84
CA ASN A 373 -3.97 12.91 -16.93
C ASN A 373 -4.59 13.00 -15.53
N ILE A 374 -4.78 14.23 -15.06
CA ILE A 374 -5.23 14.54 -13.71
C ILE A 374 -6.52 15.32 -13.79
N LYS A 375 -7.60 14.81 -13.21
CA LYS A 375 -8.87 15.52 -13.09
C LYS A 375 -9.08 15.90 -11.63
N TYR A 376 -9.34 17.16 -11.42
CA TYR A 376 -9.71 17.75 -10.13
C TYR A 376 -11.18 18.16 -10.15
N GLU A 377 -11.88 17.88 -9.06
CA GLU A 377 -13.28 18.27 -8.86
C GLU A 377 -13.46 18.67 -7.39
N SER A 378 -13.96 19.87 -7.17
CA SER A 378 -14.46 20.37 -5.89
C SER A 378 -15.92 20.77 -6.02
N ASP A 379 -16.53 21.22 -4.93
CA ASP A 379 -17.91 21.68 -4.95
C ASP A 379 -18.10 22.95 -5.82
N SER A 380 -17.03 23.72 -6.05
CA SER A 380 -17.05 24.99 -6.78
C SER A 380 -16.34 24.97 -8.13
N SER A 381 -15.48 23.97 -8.41
CA SER A 381 -14.64 23.99 -9.61
C SER A 381 -14.32 22.60 -10.14
N ARG A 382 -14.06 22.54 -11.47
CA ARG A 382 -13.54 21.37 -12.17
C ARG A 382 -12.37 21.78 -13.04
N ASN A 383 -11.26 21.10 -12.90
CA ASN A 383 -10.06 21.34 -13.67
C ASN A 383 -9.46 20.05 -14.19
N THR A 384 -8.82 20.11 -15.34
CA THR A 384 -8.07 19.00 -15.90
C THR A 384 -6.65 19.44 -16.16
N PHE A 385 -5.71 18.64 -15.70
CA PHE A 385 -4.27 18.87 -15.86
C PHE A 385 -3.64 17.64 -16.49
N TYR A 386 -2.43 17.82 -16.97
CA TYR A 386 -1.60 16.71 -17.44
C TYR A 386 -0.16 16.89 -16.95
N ASN A 387 0.60 15.82 -16.98
CA ASN A 387 2.04 15.81 -16.81
C ASN A 387 2.67 14.87 -17.84
N ILE A 388 3.84 15.25 -18.33
CA ILE A 388 4.71 14.40 -19.13
C ILE A 388 6.05 14.36 -18.42
N SER A 389 6.49 13.17 -18.02
CA SER A 389 7.79 12.97 -17.35
C SER A 389 8.63 11.93 -18.06
N LEU A 390 9.95 12.07 -17.96
CA LEU A 390 10.93 11.07 -18.32
C LEU A 390 11.55 10.52 -17.06
N HIS A 391 11.85 9.24 -17.07
CA HIS A 391 12.54 8.61 -15.95
C HIS A 391 13.54 7.57 -16.42
N GLY A 392 14.52 7.36 -15.58
CA GLY A 392 15.55 6.37 -15.81
C GLY A 392 16.00 5.70 -14.51
N GLU A 393 16.42 4.46 -14.62
CA GLU A 393 16.95 3.70 -13.49
C GLU A 393 18.15 2.86 -13.96
N TYR A 394 19.23 2.93 -13.21
CA TYR A 394 20.31 1.96 -13.30
C TYR A 394 20.35 1.15 -12.02
N ARG A 395 20.28 -0.15 -12.14
CA ARG A 395 20.41 -1.08 -11.03
C ARG A 395 21.48 -2.10 -11.32
N ASN A 396 22.34 -2.33 -10.35
CA ASN A 396 23.35 -3.35 -10.42
C ASN A 396 23.55 -4.02 -9.07
N ARG A 397 23.07 -5.23 -8.96
CA ARG A 397 23.45 -6.13 -7.88
C ARG A 397 24.44 -7.14 -8.42
N THR A 398 25.67 -7.09 -7.96
CA THR A 398 26.74 -7.96 -8.43
C THR A 398 26.41 -9.45 -8.21
N ARG A 399 26.90 -10.34 -9.06
CA ARG A 399 26.66 -11.79 -8.96
C ARG A 399 27.10 -12.37 -7.61
N ASN A 400 28.22 -11.86 -7.06
CA ASN A 400 28.69 -12.24 -5.71
C ASN A 400 27.86 -11.65 -4.58
N LYS A 401 26.84 -10.83 -4.89
CA LYS A 401 25.91 -10.16 -3.95
C LYS A 401 26.61 -9.23 -2.94
N LEU A 402 27.85 -8.85 -3.18
CA LEU A 402 28.59 -7.95 -2.29
C LEU A 402 28.24 -6.49 -2.50
N TRP A 403 27.90 -6.09 -3.72
CA TRP A 403 27.55 -4.72 -4.06
C TRP A 403 26.14 -4.62 -4.62
N ASP A 404 25.44 -3.57 -4.22
CA ASP A 404 24.10 -3.22 -4.70
C ASP A 404 24.05 -1.73 -4.98
N VAL A 405 23.96 -1.37 -6.26
CA VAL A 405 23.89 0.01 -6.74
C VAL A 405 22.54 0.28 -7.32
N LEU A 406 21.90 1.37 -6.90
CA LEU A 406 20.68 1.88 -7.49
C LEU A 406 20.86 3.37 -7.76
N LEU A 407 20.68 3.77 -9.01
CA LEU A 407 20.55 5.17 -9.42
C LEU A 407 19.20 5.32 -10.11
N LYS A 408 18.41 6.31 -9.69
CA LYS A 408 17.10 6.59 -10.26
C LYS A 408 16.97 8.09 -10.48
N GLY A 409 16.43 8.48 -11.63
CA GLY A 409 16.12 9.85 -11.96
C GLY A 409 14.73 9.97 -12.58
N GLU A 410 14.05 11.07 -12.30
CA GLU A 410 12.78 11.45 -12.90
C GLU A 410 12.76 12.95 -13.15
N PHE A 411 12.23 13.36 -14.30
CA PHE A 411 12.12 14.77 -14.67
C PHE A 411 10.79 15.04 -15.39
N TYR A 412 10.07 16.03 -14.90
CA TYR A 412 8.78 16.49 -15.45
C TYR A 412 9.03 17.54 -16.51
N LEU A 413 8.85 17.14 -17.78
CA LEU A 413 9.08 17.99 -18.96
C LEU A 413 8.02 19.08 -19.08
N ASN A 414 6.75 18.69 -18.90
CA ASN A 414 5.63 19.58 -19.17
C ASN A 414 4.41 19.22 -18.33
N GLY A 415 3.52 20.21 -18.14
CA GLY A 415 2.27 20.05 -17.41
C GLY A 415 2.22 20.75 -16.07
N LEU A 416 1.34 20.30 -15.17
CA LEU A 416 1.12 20.88 -13.84
C LEU A 416 2.40 20.96 -13.00
N ASN A 417 3.23 19.95 -13.10
CA ASN A 417 4.47 19.81 -12.32
C ASN A 417 5.73 20.06 -13.17
N SER A 418 5.62 20.79 -14.28
CA SER A 418 6.77 21.07 -15.16
C SER A 418 7.97 21.59 -14.40
N GLY A 419 9.18 21.03 -14.66
CA GLY A 419 10.43 21.37 -13.99
C GLY A 419 10.62 20.75 -12.60
N ASP A 420 9.70 19.88 -12.17
CA ASP A 420 9.97 19.02 -11.03
C ASP A 420 10.98 17.94 -11.43
N TYR A 421 11.87 17.58 -10.51
CA TYR A 421 12.79 16.46 -10.72
C TYR A 421 13.11 15.75 -9.41
N GLY A 422 13.51 14.50 -9.54
CA GLY A 422 14.05 13.70 -8.45
C GLY A 422 15.27 12.90 -8.92
N ALA A 423 16.33 12.94 -8.15
CA ALA A 423 17.54 12.13 -8.35
C ALA A 423 17.81 11.35 -7.06
N TYR A 424 17.97 10.03 -7.18
CA TYR A 424 18.17 9.14 -6.04
C TYR A 424 19.34 8.21 -6.33
N GLY A 425 20.20 8.00 -5.36
CA GLY A 425 21.29 7.08 -5.41
C GLY A 425 21.39 6.26 -4.14
N THR A 426 21.59 4.96 -4.26
CA THR A 426 21.98 4.10 -3.14
C THR A 426 23.14 3.23 -3.51
N LEU A 427 24.09 3.09 -2.60
CA LEU A 427 25.24 2.21 -2.70
C LEU A 427 25.30 1.31 -1.48
N GLY A 428 24.95 0.06 -1.66
CA GLY A 428 25.00 -0.96 -0.62
C GLY A 428 26.23 -1.85 -0.74
N ARG A 429 26.88 -2.14 0.37
CA ARG A 429 27.91 -3.15 0.47
C ARG A 429 27.59 -4.15 1.57
N HIS A 430 27.54 -5.42 1.18
CA HIS A 430 27.43 -6.54 2.09
C HIS A 430 28.82 -7.00 2.47
N PHE A 431 29.12 -6.98 3.74
CA PHE A 431 30.35 -7.52 4.28
C PHE A 431 30.13 -9.00 4.66
N ASN A 432 30.85 -9.50 5.61
CA ASN A 432 30.64 -10.84 6.15
C ASN A 432 29.48 -10.82 7.17
N LYS A 433 29.07 -12.03 7.65
CA LYS A 433 28.00 -12.17 8.65
C LYS A 433 28.27 -11.44 9.96
N LYS A 434 29.54 -11.11 10.28
CA LYS A 434 29.89 -10.41 11.51
C LYS A 434 29.81 -8.89 11.40
N LEU A 435 30.12 -8.33 10.22
CA LEU A 435 30.13 -6.88 10.00
C LEU A 435 28.80 -6.34 9.45
N GLY A 436 27.96 -7.23 8.89
CA GLY A 436 26.66 -6.84 8.36
C GLY A 436 26.72 -6.06 7.06
N ASP A 437 25.83 -5.08 6.92
CA ASP A 437 25.59 -4.32 5.69
C ASP A 437 25.80 -2.83 5.93
N LEU A 438 26.42 -2.15 4.98
CA LEU A 438 26.50 -0.69 4.91
C LEU A 438 25.78 -0.21 3.66
N VAL A 439 24.85 0.74 3.82
CA VAL A 439 24.12 1.38 2.72
C VAL A 439 24.29 2.89 2.83
N LEU A 440 24.87 3.48 1.80
CA LEU A 440 24.91 4.92 1.61
C LEU A 440 23.73 5.33 0.73
N PHE A 441 23.12 6.46 1.03
CA PHE A 441 22.06 7.01 0.18
C PHE A 441 22.23 8.51 -0.03
N PHE A 442 21.79 8.95 -1.21
CA PHE A 442 21.69 10.34 -1.61
C PHE A 442 20.38 10.57 -2.34
N SER A 443 19.74 11.69 -2.09
CA SER A 443 18.62 12.15 -2.90
C SER A 443 18.61 13.67 -3.02
N ASN A 444 18.23 14.16 -4.19
CA ASN A 444 17.91 15.56 -4.43
C ASN A 444 16.60 15.63 -5.21
N VAL A 445 15.64 16.34 -4.65
CA VAL A 445 14.30 16.48 -5.22
C VAL A 445 13.93 17.95 -5.27
N ASN A 446 13.52 18.41 -6.43
CA ASN A 446 12.90 19.72 -6.63
C ASN A 446 11.44 19.48 -7.01
N ARG A 447 10.51 19.97 -6.21
CA ARG A 447 9.10 19.68 -6.38
C ARG A 447 8.22 20.92 -6.24
N THR A 448 7.12 20.90 -6.95
CA THR A 448 6.01 21.82 -6.71
C THR A 448 5.39 21.52 -5.34
N PRO A 449 5.05 22.51 -4.52
CA PRO A 449 4.30 22.30 -3.30
C PRO A 449 3.04 21.46 -3.51
N SER A 450 2.61 20.78 -2.47
CA SER A 450 1.39 19.96 -2.52
C SER A 450 0.18 20.81 -2.91
N PHE A 451 -0.77 20.22 -3.63
CA PHE A 451 -1.93 20.95 -4.16
C PHE A 451 -2.79 21.60 -3.07
N LEU A 452 -2.76 21.09 -1.85
CA LEU A 452 -3.38 21.71 -0.68
C LEU A 452 -3.00 23.19 -0.50
N PHE A 453 -1.78 23.59 -0.94
CA PHE A 453 -1.29 24.97 -0.89
C PHE A 453 -1.57 25.76 -2.17
N ASP A 454 -2.18 25.16 -3.17
CA ASP A 454 -2.57 25.82 -4.41
C ASP A 454 -3.85 26.64 -4.20
N ASN A 455 -3.94 27.82 -4.82
CA ASN A 455 -5.10 28.72 -4.71
C ASN A 455 -6.41 28.09 -5.25
N ARG A 456 -6.31 26.99 -6.01
CA ARG A 456 -7.45 26.25 -6.55
C ARG A 456 -8.00 25.22 -5.57
N SER A 457 -7.25 24.88 -4.52
CA SER A 457 -7.70 23.96 -3.48
C SER A 457 -8.71 24.62 -2.57
N ILE A 458 -9.84 23.97 -2.35
CA ILE A 458 -10.87 24.44 -1.42
C ILE A 458 -10.41 24.36 0.04
N PHE A 459 -9.45 23.48 0.35
CA PHE A 459 -8.86 23.34 1.68
C PHE A 459 -7.80 24.42 1.99
N ASN A 460 -7.41 25.22 1.01
CA ASN A 460 -6.46 26.32 1.20
C ASN A 460 -7.07 27.48 2.02
N LEU A 461 -8.39 27.49 2.23
CA LEU A 461 -9.13 28.46 3.06
C LEU A 461 -8.80 29.94 2.74
N GLY A 462 -8.53 30.26 1.46
CA GLY A 462 -8.28 31.63 1.00
C GLY A 462 -6.85 32.15 1.19
N ASN A 463 -5.89 31.30 1.51
CA ASN A 463 -4.48 31.66 1.50
C ASN A 463 -3.98 31.89 0.06
N ASN A 464 -3.78 33.13 -0.35
CA ASN A 464 -3.32 33.51 -1.69
C ASN A 464 -1.78 33.54 -1.79
N ASN A 465 -1.10 32.60 -1.21
CA ASN A 465 0.36 32.53 -1.26
C ASN A 465 0.82 31.85 -2.57
N ASN A 466 1.70 32.50 -3.30
CA ASN A 466 2.35 31.92 -4.46
C ASN A 466 3.66 31.26 -4.03
N TYR A 467 3.60 30.01 -3.64
CA TYR A 467 4.76 29.27 -3.18
C TYR A 467 5.69 28.87 -4.32
N LYS A 468 6.98 29.07 -4.13
CA LYS A 468 8.04 28.57 -5.02
C LYS A 468 8.22 27.07 -4.85
N LYS A 469 8.92 26.43 -5.79
CA LYS A 469 9.31 25.02 -5.68
C LYS A 469 10.19 24.78 -4.45
N ILE A 470 10.04 23.61 -3.87
CA ILE A 470 10.77 23.15 -2.69
C ILE A 470 11.92 22.25 -3.18
N ASN A 471 13.15 22.59 -2.82
CA ASN A 471 14.30 21.72 -3.06
C ASN A 471 14.68 21.01 -1.77
N ILE A 472 14.78 19.68 -1.85
CA ILE A 472 15.08 18.79 -0.73
C ILE A 472 16.32 17.98 -1.10
N THR A 473 17.40 18.16 -0.33
CA THR A 473 18.61 17.35 -0.45
C THR A 473 18.76 16.50 0.80
N SER A 474 18.94 15.21 0.63
CA SER A 474 19.14 14.26 1.72
C SER A 474 20.30 13.32 1.40
N PHE A 475 21.14 13.06 2.38
CA PHE A 475 22.19 12.06 2.31
C PHE A 475 22.35 11.38 3.66
N GLY A 476 22.83 10.17 3.65
CA GLY A 476 23.04 9.44 4.89
C GLY A 476 23.64 8.06 4.67
N ALA A 477 23.87 7.38 5.77
CA ALA A 477 24.40 6.02 5.82
C ALA A 477 23.58 5.20 6.82
N THR A 478 23.32 3.96 6.48
CA THR A 478 22.72 2.97 7.37
C THR A 478 23.64 1.77 7.49
N ALA A 479 23.99 1.42 8.71
CA ALA A 479 24.75 0.21 9.01
C ALA A 479 23.82 -0.77 9.76
N ASN A 480 23.65 -1.96 9.22
CA ASN A 480 22.90 -3.04 9.87
C ASN A 480 23.91 -4.13 10.29
N ASN A 481 24.02 -4.33 11.58
CA ASN A 481 24.77 -5.44 12.13
C ASN A 481 23.78 -6.53 12.58
N PRO A 482 24.01 -7.82 12.24
CA PRO A 482 23.13 -8.91 12.62
C PRO A 482 23.25 -9.35 14.11
N PHE A 483 24.04 -8.63 14.94
CA PHE A 483 24.15 -8.87 16.39
C PHE A 483 23.18 -7.99 17.17
#